data_97a614a852cb7b2cf886006380882079
#
_entry.id   97a614a852cb7b2cf886006380882079
#
_cell.length_a   1.000
_cell.length_b   1.000
_cell.length_c   1.000
_cell.angle_alpha   90.00
_cell.angle_beta   90.00
_cell.angle_gamma   90.00
#
_symmetry.space_group_name_H-M   'P 1'
#
loop_
_entity.id
_entity.type
_entity.pdbx_description
1 polymer ?
#
loop_
_entity_poly.entity_id
_entity_poly.type
_entity_poly.pdbx_seq_one_letter_code
_entity_poly.pdbx_strand_id
1 'polypeptide(L)'
;MATAKKSTAKKASAKKTAAKKPAASARAAKTDATVLLQRDHADVKKLFRQYEKLADNEADGQERQALAMQICQMLTVHATIEEEIFYPAAREAEVEEDLLDEAEVEHASAKDLIAQIQAMSPDEELYDAKVTVLGEYVDHHVQEEENEMFPKCRRAEMDLAGLAERLAERKSELMAEEAA
;
A
#
# COMPACT_ATOMS: atom_id res chain seq x y z
N MET A 1 -32.74 -37.29 -82.72
CA MET A 1 -32.22 -37.77 -81.50
C MET A 1 -31.18 -36.76 -81.05
N ALA A 2 -31.50 -35.84 -80.13
CA ALA A 2 -30.51 -34.95 -79.55
C ALA A 2 -31.05 -34.48 -78.20
N THR A 3 -30.38 -34.87 -77.16
CA THR A 3 -30.70 -34.59 -75.77
C THR A 3 -30.11 -33.25 -75.31
N ALA A 4 -30.94 -32.38 -74.84
CA ALA A 4 -30.60 -31.06 -74.28
C ALA A 4 -29.93 -31.22 -72.91
N LYS A 5 -28.78 -30.58 -72.70
CA LYS A 5 -28.13 -30.41 -71.40
C LYS A 5 -28.51 -29.07 -70.82
N LYS A 6 -29.24 -29.11 -69.70
CA LYS A 6 -29.57 -27.95 -68.83
C LYS A 6 -28.36 -27.55 -68.00
N SER A 7 -27.90 -26.31 -68.15
CA SER A 7 -26.90 -25.71 -67.31
C SER A 7 -27.54 -25.07 -66.07
N THR A 8 -27.19 -25.49 -64.90
CA THR A 8 -27.63 -24.89 -63.62
C THR A 8 -26.57 -23.92 -63.09
N ALA A 9 -26.86 -22.65 -63.08
CA ALA A 9 -26.03 -21.62 -62.53
C ALA A 9 -26.02 -21.71 -60.98
N LYS A 10 -24.84 -21.87 -60.40
CA LYS A 10 -24.58 -21.96 -58.97
C LYS A 10 -24.45 -20.53 -58.41
N LYS A 11 -25.41 -20.07 -57.62
CA LYS A 11 -25.45 -18.78 -56.93
C LYS A 11 -24.46 -18.81 -55.75
N ALA A 12 -23.36 -18.04 -55.83
CA ALA A 12 -22.43 -17.91 -54.77
C ALA A 12 -22.99 -16.96 -53.67
N SER A 13 -23.19 -17.52 -52.48
CA SER A 13 -23.58 -16.77 -51.28
C SER A 13 -22.30 -16.15 -50.63
N ALA A 14 -22.21 -14.85 -50.67
CA ALA A 14 -21.14 -14.11 -49.97
C ALA A 14 -21.37 -14.13 -48.46
N LYS A 15 -20.55 -14.87 -47.74
CA LYS A 15 -20.54 -14.95 -46.29
C LYS A 15 -19.88 -13.68 -45.74
N LYS A 16 -20.68 -12.77 -45.18
CA LYS A 16 -20.27 -11.53 -44.54
C LYS A 16 -19.58 -11.90 -43.20
N THR A 17 -18.26 -11.87 -43.18
CA THR A 17 -17.47 -12.02 -41.96
C THR A 17 -17.63 -10.76 -41.10
N ALA A 18 -18.38 -10.87 -40.01
CA ALA A 18 -18.45 -9.84 -38.98
C ALA A 18 -17.09 -9.76 -38.26
N ALA A 19 -16.40 -8.69 -38.44
CA ALA A 19 -15.18 -8.37 -37.69
C ALA A 19 -15.54 -8.24 -36.19
N LYS A 20 -15.05 -9.18 -35.40
CA LYS A 20 -15.12 -9.18 -33.95
C LYS A 20 -14.29 -8.02 -33.44
N LYS A 21 -14.96 -6.99 -32.93
CA LYS A 21 -14.35 -5.84 -32.23
C LYS A 21 -13.49 -6.39 -31.09
N PRO A 22 -12.21 -5.99 -30.94
CA PRO A 22 -11.43 -6.43 -29.81
C PRO A 22 -12.09 -5.93 -28.53
N ALA A 23 -12.35 -6.85 -27.62
CA ALA A 23 -12.94 -6.56 -26.34
C ALA A 23 -12.04 -5.63 -25.55
N ALA A 24 -12.67 -4.64 -25.02
CA ALA A 24 -12.29 -3.77 -23.92
C ALA A 24 -10.89 -3.96 -23.36
N SER A 25 -10.12 -2.89 -23.49
CA SER A 25 -9.12 -2.44 -22.55
C SER A 25 -9.36 -3.04 -21.15
N ALA A 26 -8.41 -3.83 -20.67
CA ALA A 26 -8.34 -4.19 -19.28
C ALA A 26 -8.36 -2.86 -18.49
N ARG A 27 -9.48 -2.59 -17.83
CA ARG A 27 -9.63 -1.49 -16.89
C ARG A 27 -8.56 -1.73 -15.84
N ALA A 28 -7.47 -0.94 -15.87
CA ALA A 28 -6.51 -0.94 -14.79
C ALA A 28 -7.32 -0.86 -13.49
N ALA A 29 -7.21 -1.86 -12.64
CA ALA A 29 -7.91 -1.85 -11.37
C ALA A 29 -7.48 -0.54 -10.69
N LYS A 30 -8.43 0.38 -10.49
CA LYS A 30 -8.13 1.61 -9.74
C LYS A 30 -7.59 1.14 -8.40
N THR A 31 -6.38 1.55 -8.09
CA THR A 31 -5.78 1.30 -6.78
C THR A 31 -6.69 1.99 -5.76
N ASP A 32 -7.24 1.24 -4.80
CA ASP A 32 -7.97 1.83 -3.69
C ASP A 32 -7.03 2.16 -2.52
N ALA A 33 -7.50 2.98 -1.58
CA ALA A 33 -6.71 3.45 -0.44
C ALA A 33 -6.11 2.29 0.35
N THR A 34 -6.89 1.24 0.63
CA THR A 34 -6.41 0.10 1.42
C THR A 34 -5.32 -0.69 0.70
N VAL A 35 -5.36 -0.76 -0.64
CA VAL A 35 -4.30 -1.39 -1.43
C VAL A 35 -3.02 -0.54 -1.44
N LEU A 36 -3.15 0.79 -1.43
CA LEU A 36 -2.00 1.69 -1.31
C LEU A 36 -1.32 1.50 0.03
N LEU A 37 -2.07 1.56 1.13
CA LEU A 37 -1.55 1.39 2.50
C LEU A 37 -0.92 -0.01 2.69
N GLN A 38 -1.56 -1.08 2.21
CA GLN A 38 -0.99 -2.44 2.26
C GLN A 38 0.35 -2.56 1.51
N ARG A 39 0.57 -1.80 0.45
CA ARG A 39 1.88 -1.76 -0.23
C ARG A 39 2.94 -1.10 0.65
N ASP A 40 2.60 -0.02 1.32
CA ASP A 40 3.49 0.65 2.26
C ASP A 40 3.87 -0.28 3.42
N HIS A 41 2.90 -1.00 3.98
CA HIS A 41 3.16 -2.06 4.98
C HIS A 41 4.13 -3.11 4.47
N ALA A 42 3.90 -3.62 3.26
CA ALA A 42 4.77 -4.64 2.67
C ALA A 42 6.19 -4.11 2.42
N ASP A 43 6.34 -2.84 2.07
CA ASP A 43 7.63 -2.22 1.81
C ASP A 43 8.39 -1.96 3.12
N VAL A 44 7.77 -1.41 4.15
CA VAL A 44 8.42 -1.22 5.45
C VAL A 44 8.80 -2.55 6.11
N LYS A 45 7.97 -3.59 6.02
CA LYS A 45 8.31 -4.95 6.49
C LYS A 45 9.53 -5.54 5.80
N LYS A 46 9.80 -5.18 4.53
CA LYS A 46 11.05 -5.58 3.85
C LYS A 46 12.25 -4.88 4.45
N LEU A 47 12.14 -3.59 4.78
CA LEU A 47 13.22 -2.81 5.39
C LEU A 47 13.55 -3.34 6.79
N PHE A 48 12.56 -3.67 7.62
CA PHE A 48 12.81 -4.30 8.92
C PHE A 48 13.57 -5.62 8.79
N ARG A 49 13.17 -6.50 7.86
CA ARG A 49 13.90 -7.75 7.59
C ARG A 49 15.32 -7.54 7.05
N GLN A 50 15.57 -6.43 6.37
CA GLN A 50 16.92 -6.06 5.96
C GLN A 50 17.73 -5.56 7.15
N TYR A 51 17.11 -4.78 8.02
CA TYR A 51 17.72 -4.28 9.25
C TYR A 51 18.14 -5.42 10.18
N GLU A 52 17.26 -6.38 10.44
CA GLU A 52 17.56 -7.58 11.23
C GLU A 52 18.84 -8.29 10.71
N LYS A 53 18.93 -8.47 9.39
CA LYS A 53 20.11 -9.10 8.77
C LYS A 53 21.39 -8.27 8.94
N LEU A 54 21.30 -6.95 8.91
CA LEU A 54 22.47 -6.08 9.18
C LEU A 54 22.89 -6.20 10.64
N ALA A 55 21.95 -6.19 11.57
CA ALA A 55 22.23 -6.35 13.00
C ALA A 55 22.83 -7.73 13.32
N ASP A 56 22.23 -8.82 12.80
CA ASP A 56 22.69 -10.20 12.98
C ASP A 56 24.12 -10.45 12.43
N ASN A 57 24.51 -9.74 11.38
CA ASN A 57 25.82 -9.83 10.76
C ASN A 57 26.83 -8.81 11.32
N GLU A 58 26.48 -8.12 12.40
CA GLU A 58 27.32 -7.08 13.01
C GLU A 58 27.81 -6.03 11.98
N ALA A 59 26.92 -5.64 11.05
CA ALA A 59 27.22 -4.68 10.01
C ALA A 59 27.61 -3.32 10.59
N ASP A 60 28.29 -2.52 9.76
CA ASP A 60 28.72 -1.17 10.14
C ASP A 60 27.56 -0.33 10.69
N GLY A 61 27.84 0.44 11.74
CA GLY A 61 26.86 1.29 12.40
C GLY A 61 26.22 2.29 11.45
N GLN A 62 26.95 2.80 10.46
CA GLN A 62 26.41 3.74 9.47
C GLN A 62 25.41 3.07 8.52
N GLU A 63 25.67 1.81 8.13
CA GLU A 63 24.69 1.06 7.29
C GLU A 63 23.40 0.80 8.07
N ARG A 64 23.52 0.37 9.34
CA ARG A 64 22.36 0.16 10.22
C ARG A 64 21.57 1.45 10.43
N GLN A 65 22.27 2.56 10.71
CA GLN A 65 21.65 3.87 10.91
C GLN A 65 20.92 4.35 9.64
N ALA A 66 21.56 4.26 8.48
CA ALA A 66 20.96 4.69 7.22
C ALA A 66 19.63 3.95 6.96
N LEU A 67 19.59 2.65 7.20
CA LEU A 67 18.39 1.85 7.02
C LEU A 67 17.33 2.14 8.09
N ALA A 68 17.73 2.34 9.36
CA ALA A 68 16.82 2.75 10.42
C ALA A 68 16.17 4.12 10.14
N MET A 69 16.95 5.09 9.64
CA MET A 69 16.40 6.40 9.24
C MET A 69 15.40 6.28 8.09
N GLN A 70 15.67 5.42 7.12
CA GLN A 70 14.71 5.15 6.03
C GLN A 70 13.41 4.52 6.56
N ILE A 71 13.48 3.60 7.50
CA ILE A 71 12.32 3.01 8.18
C ILE A 71 11.54 4.11 8.90
N CYS A 72 12.20 4.92 9.72
CA CYS A 72 11.60 6.02 10.47
C CYS A 72 10.86 7.00 9.55
N GLN A 73 11.50 7.40 8.46
CA GLN A 73 10.92 8.30 7.45
C GLN A 73 9.65 7.69 6.83
N MET A 74 9.72 6.44 6.37
CA MET A 74 8.57 5.78 5.76
C MET A 74 7.39 5.67 6.74
N LEU A 75 7.65 5.31 7.99
CA LEU A 75 6.61 5.20 9.02
C LEU A 75 6.02 6.56 9.37
N THR A 76 6.82 7.61 9.46
CA THR A 76 6.34 8.97 9.73
C THR A 76 5.41 9.45 8.63
N VAL A 77 5.79 9.28 7.37
CA VAL A 77 4.96 9.67 6.22
C VAL A 77 3.67 8.84 6.16
N HIS A 78 3.76 7.53 6.40
CA HIS A 78 2.63 6.62 6.39
C HIS A 78 1.61 6.98 7.47
N ALA A 79 2.03 7.09 8.72
CA ALA A 79 1.15 7.50 9.82
C ALA A 79 0.51 8.88 9.57
N THR A 80 1.25 9.81 8.99
CA THR A 80 0.74 11.16 8.69
C THR A 80 -0.41 11.12 7.68
N ILE A 81 -0.28 10.36 6.59
CA ILE A 81 -1.34 10.28 5.58
C ILE A 81 -2.59 9.55 6.09
N GLU A 82 -2.44 8.61 7.01
CA GLU A 82 -3.56 7.95 7.67
C GLU A 82 -4.29 8.87 8.63
N GLU A 83 -3.57 9.54 9.51
CA GLU A 83 -4.14 10.48 10.49
C GLU A 83 -4.78 11.72 9.84
N GLU A 84 -4.21 12.24 8.75
CA GLU A 84 -4.74 13.41 8.07
C GLU A 84 -5.91 13.09 7.12
N ILE A 85 -5.94 11.88 6.53
CA ILE A 85 -6.86 11.59 5.41
C ILE A 85 -7.68 10.32 5.62
N PHE A 86 -7.05 9.19 5.96
CA PHE A 86 -7.73 7.90 5.97
C PHE A 86 -8.62 7.71 7.20
N TYR A 87 -8.10 7.93 8.40
CA TYR A 87 -8.87 7.78 9.64
C TYR A 87 -10.04 8.77 9.75
N PRO A 88 -9.89 10.06 9.40
CA PRO A 88 -11.04 10.97 9.35
C PRO A 88 -12.14 10.49 8.41
N ALA A 89 -11.79 9.97 7.24
CA ALA A 89 -12.77 9.43 6.30
C ALA A 89 -13.42 8.13 6.81
N ALA A 90 -12.68 7.29 7.54
CA ALA A 90 -13.22 6.10 8.18
C ALA A 90 -14.18 6.46 9.32
N ARG A 91 -13.89 7.49 10.12
CA ARG A 91 -14.81 8.02 11.15
C ARG A 91 -16.09 8.58 10.54
N GLU A 92 -15.99 9.34 9.44
CA GLU A 92 -17.16 9.84 8.69
C GLU A 92 -18.05 8.71 8.16
N ALA A 93 -17.46 7.58 7.79
CA ALA A 93 -18.16 6.40 7.30
C ALA A 93 -18.64 5.47 8.44
N GLU A 94 -18.58 5.92 9.68
CA GLU A 94 -19.01 5.18 10.89
C GLU A 94 -18.31 3.80 11.02
N VAL A 95 -17.03 3.71 10.59
CA VAL A 95 -16.20 2.55 10.90
C VAL A 95 -15.94 2.54 12.41
N GLU A 96 -15.83 1.34 12.97
CA GLU A 96 -15.74 1.10 14.42
C GLU A 96 -14.69 2.02 15.10
N GLU A 97 -15.18 2.88 16.00
CA GLU A 97 -14.38 3.96 16.61
C GLU A 97 -13.24 3.42 17.46
N ASP A 98 -13.48 2.32 18.19
CA ASP A 98 -12.47 1.70 19.06
C ASP A 98 -11.20 1.30 18.28
N LEU A 99 -11.34 0.79 17.04
CA LEU A 99 -10.19 0.46 16.18
C LEU A 99 -9.39 1.69 15.74
N LEU A 100 -10.08 2.79 15.48
CA LEU A 100 -9.43 4.04 15.06
C LEU A 100 -8.72 4.71 16.24
N ASP A 101 -9.30 4.66 17.45
CA ASP A 101 -8.68 5.17 18.65
C ASP A 101 -7.45 4.35 19.05
N GLU A 102 -7.52 3.03 18.93
CA GLU A 102 -6.39 2.12 19.16
C GLU A 102 -5.25 2.40 18.21
N ALA A 103 -5.52 2.53 16.89
CA ALA A 103 -4.54 2.89 15.88
C ALA A 103 -3.84 4.24 16.16
N GLU A 104 -4.58 5.26 16.63
CA GLU A 104 -3.98 6.54 17.01
C GLU A 104 -3.03 6.42 18.21
N VAL A 105 -3.35 5.59 19.21
CA VAL A 105 -2.48 5.33 20.37
C VAL A 105 -1.22 4.56 19.96
N GLU A 106 -1.36 3.58 19.07
CA GLU A 106 -0.23 2.83 18.52
C GLU A 106 0.70 3.72 17.70
N HIS A 107 0.14 4.60 16.86
CA HIS A 107 0.92 5.62 16.14
C HIS A 107 1.69 6.56 17.08
N ALA A 108 1.07 7.02 18.15
CA ALA A 108 1.76 7.85 19.16
C ALA A 108 2.95 7.10 19.78
N SER A 109 2.78 5.83 20.10
CA SER A 109 3.82 4.97 20.65
C SER A 109 4.96 4.73 19.65
N ALA A 110 4.63 4.49 18.38
CA ALA A 110 5.61 4.34 17.30
C ALA A 110 6.40 5.63 17.07
N LYS A 111 5.73 6.78 17.06
CA LYS A 111 6.37 8.11 16.92
C LYS A 111 7.34 8.40 18.05
N ASP A 112 7.04 8.01 19.29
CA ASP A 112 7.96 8.16 20.42
C ASP A 112 9.21 7.30 20.23
N LEU A 113 9.09 6.04 19.81
CA LEU A 113 10.22 5.18 19.47
C LEU A 113 11.04 5.73 18.29
N ILE A 114 10.40 6.23 17.25
CA ILE A 114 11.05 6.88 16.11
C ILE A 114 11.91 8.05 16.58
N ALA A 115 11.35 8.93 17.40
CA ALA A 115 12.08 10.08 17.94
C ALA A 115 13.30 9.65 18.76
N GLN A 116 13.17 8.59 19.56
CA GLN A 116 14.29 8.04 20.33
C GLN A 116 15.37 7.46 19.42
N ILE A 117 15.03 6.67 18.40
CA ILE A 117 15.97 6.09 17.44
C ILE A 117 16.73 7.19 16.68
N GLN A 118 16.02 8.23 16.25
CA GLN A 118 16.61 9.37 15.54
C GLN A 118 17.58 10.18 16.39
N ALA A 119 17.39 10.20 17.71
CA ALA A 119 18.25 10.90 18.65
C ALA A 119 19.50 10.11 19.08
N MET A 120 19.57 8.81 18.77
CA MET A 120 20.62 7.89 19.20
C MET A 120 21.71 7.71 18.15
N SER A 121 22.91 7.35 18.66
CA SER A 121 23.97 6.78 17.84
C SER A 121 23.73 5.28 17.61
N PRO A 122 24.06 4.73 16.42
CA PRO A 122 23.92 3.30 16.13
C PRO A 122 24.82 2.40 17.00
N ASP A 123 25.80 2.99 17.70
CA ASP A 123 26.70 2.27 18.63
C ASP A 123 26.17 2.22 20.06
N GLU A 124 25.05 2.86 20.36
CA GLU A 124 24.42 2.81 21.68
C GLU A 124 23.77 1.45 21.94
N GLU A 125 23.92 0.93 23.17
CA GLU A 125 23.52 -0.42 23.58
C GLU A 125 22.09 -0.80 23.23
N LEU A 126 21.15 0.16 23.26
CA LEU A 126 19.72 -0.10 23.01
C LEU A 126 19.27 0.26 21.60
N TYR A 127 20.16 0.69 20.70
CA TYR A 127 19.78 1.14 19.37
C TYR A 127 19.05 0.05 18.58
N ASP A 128 19.67 -1.11 18.40
CA ASP A 128 19.10 -2.22 17.66
C ASP A 128 17.84 -2.76 18.34
N ALA A 129 17.82 -2.83 19.66
CA ALA A 129 16.65 -3.25 20.42
C ALA A 129 15.42 -2.36 20.17
N LYS A 130 15.63 -1.03 20.10
CA LYS A 130 14.55 -0.09 19.80
C LYS A 130 14.01 -0.25 18.38
N VAL A 131 14.88 -0.46 17.38
CA VAL A 131 14.45 -0.73 16.01
C VAL A 131 13.65 -2.04 15.94
N THR A 132 14.08 -3.07 16.67
CA THR A 132 13.36 -4.34 16.76
C THR A 132 11.96 -4.16 17.36
N VAL A 133 11.85 -3.48 18.51
CA VAL A 133 10.58 -3.21 19.20
C VAL A 133 9.66 -2.35 18.33
N LEU A 134 10.21 -1.37 17.61
CA LEU A 134 9.42 -0.60 16.63
C LEU A 134 8.84 -1.52 15.54
N GLY A 135 9.61 -2.48 15.05
CA GLY A 135 9.16 -3.47 14.07
C GLY A 135 8.02 -4.36 14.60
N GLU A 136 8.10 -4.78 15.87
CA GLU A 136 7.06 -5.56 16.54
C GLU A 136 5.75 -4.75 16.68
N TYR A 137 5.84 -3.48 17.07
CA TYR A 137 4.68 -2.59 17.17
C TYR A 137 4.02 -2.36 15.82
N VAL A 138 4.81 -2.09 14.78
CA VAL A 138 4.32 -1.92 13.42
C VAL A 138 3.68 -3.21 12.89
N ASP A 139 4.24 -4.38 13.20
CA ASP A 139 3.66 -5.65 12.74
C ASP A 139 2.31 -5.93 13.40
N HIS A 140 2.14 -5.60 14.69
CA HIS A 140 0.88 -5.71 15.40
C HIS A 140 -0.18 -4.78 14.78
N HIS A 141 0.11 -3.50 14.69
CA HIS A 141 -0.74 -2.47 14.11
C HIS A 141 -1.21 -2.84 12.68
N VAL A 142 -0.29 -3.22 11.81
CA VAL A 142 -0.60 -3.63 10.43
C VAL A 142 -1.52 -4.85 10.38
N GLN A 143 -1.38 -5.80 11.32
CA GLN A 143 -2.28 -6.96 11.38
C GLN A 143 -3.71 -6.55 11.71
N GLU A 144 -3.93 -5.62 12.62
CA GLU A 144 -5.26 -5.13 12.97
C GLU A 144 -5.88 -4.32 11.84
N GLU A 145 -5.13 -3.43 11.21
CA GLU A 145 -5.62 -2.70 10.06
C GLU A 145 -6.00 -3.60 8.89
N GLU A 146 -5.12 -4.50 8.48
CA GLU A 146 -5.34 -5.34 7.31
C GLU A 146 -6.44 -6.39 7.53
N ASN A 147 -6.56 -6.92 8.75
CA ASN A 147 -7.52 -7.99 9.04
C ASN A 147 -8.86 -7.49 9.59
N GLU A 148 -8.91 -6.31 10.20
CA GLU A 148 -10.11 -5.80 10.84
C GLU A 148 -10.59 -4.47 10.26
N MET A 149 -9.75 -3.43 10.24
CA MET A 149 -10.14 -2.08 9.83
C MET A 149 -10.42 -2.00 8.32
N PHE A 150 -9.50 -2.41 7.46
CA PHE A 150 -9.67 -2.31 6.01
C PHE A 150 -10.87 -3.11 5.47
N PRO A 151 -11.17 -4.34 5.95
CA PRO A 151 -12.40 -5.02 5.60
C PRO A 151 -13.67 -4.26 6.01
N LYS A 152 -13.64 -3.53 7.13
CA LYS A 152 -14.77 -2.69 7.58
C LYS A 152 -14.92 -1.45 6.69
N CYS A 153 -13.82 -0.77 6.36
CA CYS A 153 -13.80 0.36 5.43
C CYS A 153 -14.37 -0.01 4.04
N ARG A 154 -14.03 -1.19 3.52
CA ARG A 154 -14.59 -1.68 2.25
C ARG A 154 -16.09 -1.94 2.32
N ARG A 155 -16.62 -2.37 3.47
CA ARG A 155 -18.06 -2.60 3.68
C ARG A 155 -18.85 -1.31 3.93
N ALA A 156 -18.21 -0.29 4.47
CA ALA A 156 -18.81 1.01 4.76
C ALA A 156 -19.01 1.89 3.50
N GLU A 157 -18.72 1.35 2.30
CA GLU A 157 -18.89 2.04 1.02
C GLU A 157 -18.14 3.37 0.89
N MET A 158 -16.97 3.50 1.55
CA MET A 158 -16.08 4.66 1.43
C MET A 158 -15.62 4.84 -0.02
N ASP A 159 -15.40 6.10 -0.44
CA ASP A 159 -14.75 6.39 -1.74
C ASP A 159 -13.24 6.07 -1.68
N LEU A 160 -12.93 4.77 -1.56
CA LEU A 160 -11.55 4.30 -1.44
C LEU A 160 -10.68 4.66 -2.67
N ALA A 161 -11.29 4.87 -3.85
CA ALA A 161 -10.56 5.28 -5.04
C ALA A 161 -10.15 6.76 -4.98
N GLY A 162 -11.06 7.64 -4.57
CA GLY A 162 -10.75 9.06 -4.36
C GLY A 162 -9.78 9.27 -3.19
N LEU A 163 -9.91 8.47 -2.13
CA LEU A 163 -8.96 8.48 -1.01
C LEU A 163 -7.56 8.06 -1.45
N ALA A 164 -7.42 7.04 -2.32
CA ALA A 164 -6.12 6.63 -2.83
C ALA A 164 -5.39 7.75 -3.59
N GLU A 165 -6.13 8.55 -4.36
CA GLU A 165 -5.55 9.70 -5.08
C GLU A 165 -5.03 10.75 -4.08
N ARG A 166 -5.82 11.11 -3.07
CA ARG A 166 -5.44 12.06 -2.00
C ARG A 166 -4.26 11.59 -1.17
N LEU A 167 -4.25 10.32 -0.76
CA LEU A 167 -3.14 9.71 -0.01
C LEU A 167 -1.84 9.72 -0.82
N ALA A 168 -1.89 9.37 -2.11
CA ALA A 168 -0.72 9.35 -2.97
C ALA A 168 -0.15 10.78 -3.20
N GLU A 169 -1.01 11.79 -3.37
CA GLU A 169 -0.60 13.18 -3.51
C GLU A 169 0.08 13.67 -2.23
N ARG A 170 -0.56 13.50 -1.07
CA ARG A 170 -0.02 13.93 0.22
C ARG A 170 1.28 13.22 0.58
N LYS A 171 1.36 11.92 0.32
CA LYS A 171 2.60 11.15 0.48
C LYS A 171 3.74 11.72 -0.36
N SER A 172 3.47 12.10 -1.61
CA SER A 172 4.47 12.69 -2.49
C SER A 172 4.96 14.05 -1.99
N GLU A 173 4.08 14.87 -1.42
CA GLU A 173 4.43 16.15 -0.80
C GLU A 173 5.36 15.95 0.39
N LEU A 174 4.96 15.10 1.35
CA LEU A 174 5.74 14.81 2.55
C LEU A 174 7.13 14.26 2.23
N MET A 175 7.22 13.34 1.27
CA MET A 175 8.52 12.81 0.82
C MET A 175 9.41 13.88 0.16
N ALA A 176 8.83 14.89 -0.50
CA ALA A 176 9.58 15.99 -1.08
C ALA A 176 10.04 17.01 -0.03
N GLU A 177 9.23 17.27 1.01
CA GLU A 177 9.56 18.14 2.14
C GLU A 177 10.77 17.59 2.93
N GLU A 178 10.82 16.29 3.15
CA GLU A 178 11.93 15.65 3.88
C GLU A 178 13.24 15.54 3.07
N ALA A 179 13.17 15.67 1.74
CA ALA A 179 14.35 15.64 0.88
C ALA A 179 15.00 17.03 0.67
N ALA A 180 14.38 18.11 1.16
CA ALA A 180 14.80 19.51 0.96
C ALA A 180 15.70 20.01 2.09
#